data_9f60b4e7f31d3ecfb0e5d7b09f4aea75
#
_entry.id   9f60b4e7f31d3ecfb0e5d7b09f4aea75
#
_cell.length_a   1.000
_cell.length_b   1.000
_cell.length_c   1.000
_cell.angle_alpha   90.00
_cell.angle_beta   90.00
_cell.angle_gamma   90.00
#
_symmetry.space_group_name_H-M   'P 1'
#
loop_
_entity.id
_entity.type
_entity.pdbx_description
1 polymer ?
#
loop_
_entity_poly.entity_id
_entity_poly.type
_entity_poly.pdbx_seq_one_letter_code
_entity_poly.pdbx_strand_id
1 'polypeptide(L)'
;MLKFRSMRVGSDKKGLITVGGRDPRITRSGYYIRKYKLDEFPQLINVLKGDMSLVGPRPEVRKYVDLYTAEQRRVLAVRPGITDYASIVYMDENRLLGQSSNPDKTYVEDIMPAKIELNMRYINHPTLFEYFKLIFLTIFKIAR
;
A
#
# COMPACT_ATOMS: atom_id res chain seq x y z
N MET A 1 0.55 -3.76 -12.11
CA MET A 1 -0.33 -2.80 -11.40
C MET A 1 -0.26 -1.45 -12.09
N LEU A 2 -1.40 -0.94 -12.53
CA LEU A 2 -1.51 0.37 -13.19
C LEU A 2 -1.61 1.48 -12.15
N LYS A 3 -0.97 2.64 -12.41
CA LYS A 3 -1.00 3.79 -11.51
C LYS A 3 -0.67 5.08 -12.28
N PHE A 4 -1.34 6.19 -11.96
CA PHE A 4 -0.94 7.48 -12.52
C PHE A 4 0.42 7.90 -11.96
N ARG A 5 1.25 8.46 -12.84
CA ARG A 5 2.56 8.97 -12.43
C ARG A 5 2.40 10.25 -11.62
N SER A 6 2.69 10.18 -10.34
CA SER A 6 2.67 11.31 -9.41
C SER A 6 4.06 11.84 -9.03
N MET A 7 5.12 11.15 -9.47
CA MET A 7 6.51 11.50 -9.21
C MET A 7 7.26 11.87 -10.49
N ARG A 8 8.37 12.59 -10.35
CA ARG A 8 9.29 12.93 -11.44
C ARG A 8 9.92 11.65 -12.02
N VAL A 9 10.28 11.69 -13.31
CA VAL A 9 10.96 10.56 -13.98
C VAL A 9 12.29 10.29 -13.28
N GLY A 10 12.62 9.00 -13.07
CA GLY A 10 13.85 8.56 -12.39
C GLY A 10 13.83 8.69 -10.87
N SER A 11 12.66 8.94 -10.27
CA SER A 11 12.51 9.01 -8.80
C SER A 11 12.77 7.70 -8.09
N ASP A 12 12.60 6.58 -8.76
CA ASP A 12 12.88 5.22 -8.30
C ASP A 12 14.36 5.00 -7.96
N LYS A 13 15.26 5.66 -8.69
CA LYS A 13 16.71 5.61 -8.44
C LYS A 13 17.13 6.30 -7.14
N LYS A 14 16.27 7.15 -6.57
CA LYS A 14 16.53 7.91 -5.34
C LYS A 14 15.91 7.28 -4.09
N GLY A 15 15.46 6.04 -4.19
CA GLY A 15 14.84 5.28 -3.10
C GLY A 15 13.40 4.86 -3.42
N LEU A 16 12.99 3.73 -2.87
CA LEU A 16 11.69 3.10 -3.15
C LEU A 16 10.60 3.57 -2.17
N ILE A 17 10.99 3.95 -0.96
CA ILE A 17 10.07 4.44 0.07
C ILE A 17 9.86 5.95 -0.07
N THR A 18 8.62 6.40 0.11
CA THR A 18 8.30 7.83 0.25
C THR A 18 8.41 8.20 1.72
N VAL A 19 9.22 9.21 2.03
CA VAL A 19 9.51 9.63 3.41
C VAL A 19 9.00 11.04 3.65
N GLY A 20 8.22 11.21 4.72
CA GLY A 20 7.70 12.52 5.12
C GLY A 20 6.52 13.02 4.30
N GLY A 21 5.94 14.15 4.75
CA GLY A 21 4.73 14.72 4.14
C GLY A 21 4.97 15.46 2.81
N ARG A 22 6.21 15.85 2.49
CA ARG A 22 6.58 16.57 1.27
C ARG A 22 7.87 16.01 0.67
N ASP A 23 7.76 14.84 0.05
CA ASP A 23 8.87 14.27 -0.69
C ASP A 23 9.13 15.10 -1.97
N PRO A 24 10.37 15.62 -2.18
CA PRO A 24 10.70 16.51 -3.31
C PRO A 24 10.58 15.82 -4.68
N ARG A 25 10.49 14.50 -4.70
CA ARG A 25 10.26 13.71 -5.92
C ARG A 25 8.83 13.82 -6.44
N ILE A 26 7.87 14.23 -5.60
CA ILE A 26 6.46 14.36 -5.96
C ILE A 26 6.27 15.66 -6.76
N THR A 27 5.53 15.59 -7.88
CA THR A 27 5.16 16.77 -8.65
C THR A 27 4.06 17.57 -7.96
N ARG A 28 3.84 18.85 -8.33
CA ARG A 28 2.74 19.66 -7.76
C ARG A 28 1.37 19.01 -7.97
N SER A 29 1.07 18.58 -9.19
CA SER A 29 -0.16 17.83 -9.50
C SER A 29 -0.18 16.46 -8.79
N GLY A 30 0.96 15.78 -8.75
CA GLY A 30 1.13 14.51 -8.04
C GLY A 30 0.79 14.59 -6.55
N TYR A 31 1.05 15.72 -5.91
CA TYR A 31 0.69 15.93 -4.51
C TYR A 31 -0.84 15.82 -4.30
N TYR A 32 -1.62 16.52 -5.11
CA TYR A 32 -3.10 16.47 -5.01
C TYR A 32 -3.65 15.10 -5.41
N ILE A 33 -3.13 14.52 -6.50
CA ILE A 33 -3.51 13.19 -6.96
C ILE A 33 -3.29 12.14 -5.87
N ARG A 34 -2.14 12.18 -5.17
CA ARG A 34 -1.84 11.27 -4.05
C ARG A 34 -2.67 11.56 -2.81
N LYS A 35 -2.89 12.86 -2.49
CA LYS A 35 -3.71 13.25 -1.33
C LYS A 35 -5.10 12.63 -1.38
N TYR A 36 -5.72 12.61 -2.57
CA TYR A 36 -7.06 12.05 -2.79
C TYR A 36 -7.04 10.60 -3.31
N LYS A 37 -5.86 9.93 -3.29
CA LYS A 37 -5.68 8.55 -3.78
C LYS A 37 -6.12 8.34 -5.24
N LEU A 38 -6.23 9.40 -6.03
CA LEU A 38 -6.62 9.34 -7.45
C LEU A 38 -5.57 8.64 -8.32
N ASP A 39 -4.32 8.61 -7.88
CA ASP A 39 -3.24 7.91 -8.57
C ASP A 39 -3.46 6.40 -8.65
N GLU A 40 -4.34 5.85 -7.82
CA GLU A 40 -4.66 4.43 -7.77
C GLU A 40 -5.89 4.03 -8.59
N PHE A 41 -6.68 4.98 -9.09
CA PHE A 41 -7.86 4.71 -9.93
C PHE A 41 -7.61 3.77 -11.11
N PRO A 42 -6.46 3.84 -11.82
CA PRO A 42 -6.19 2.90 -12.92
C PRO A 42 -6.10 1.43 -12.46
N GLN A 43 -5.96 1.15 -11.16
CA GLN A 43 -5.98 -0.22 -10.65
C GLN A 43 -7.35 -0.88 -10.81
N LEU A 44 -8.43 -0.10 -10.95
CA LEU A 44 -9.74 -0.65 -11.29
C LEU A 44 -9.73 -1.42 -12.62
N ILE A 45 -8.88 -1.03 -13.57
CA ILE A 45 -8.67 -1.79 -14.81
C ILE A 45 -8.02 -3.15 -14.51
N ASN A 46 -7.09 -3.20 -13.55
CA ASN A 46 -6.50 -4.47 -13.11
C ASN A 46 -7.55 -5.37 -12.41
N VAL A 47 -8.49 -4.76 -11.67
CA VAL A 47 -9.62 -5.51 -11.06
C VAL A 47 -10.53 -6.09 -12.13
N LEU A 48 -10.92 -5.29 -13.13
CA LEU A 48 -11.76 -5.75 -14.25
C LEU A 48 -11.08 -6.86 -15.07
N LYS A 49 -9.77 -6.80 -15.21
CA LYS A 49 -8.98 -7.86 -15.89
C LYS A 49 -8.78 -9.11 -15.02
N GLY A 50 -9.13 -9.07 -13.75
CA GLY A 50 -8.90 -10.18 -12.82
C GLY A 50 -7.48 -10.28 -12.25
N ASP A 51 -6.59 -9.34 -12.54
CA ASP A 51 -5.22 -9.29 -12.00
C ASP A 51 -5.21 -8.88 -10.52
N MET A 52 -6.21 -8.11 -10.09
CA MET A 52 -6.37 -7.58 -8.73
C MET A 52 -7.80 -7.79 -8.22
N SER A 53 -7.97 -7.65 -6.91
CA SER A 53 -9.26 -7.54 -6.23
C SER A 53 -9.44 -6.12 -5.67
N LEU A 54 -10.67 -5.73 -5.30
CA LEU A 54 -10.87 -4.49 -4.54
C LEU A 54 -10.24 -4.62 -3.14
N VAL A 55 -10.43 -5.77 -2.50
CA VAL A 55 -9.88 -6.05 -1.15
C VAL A 55 -8.87 -7.19 -1.23
N GLY A 56 -7.70 -6.98 -0.65
CA GLY A 56 -6.60 -7.94 -0.60
C GLY A 56 -5.29 -7.27 -0.24
N PRO A 57 -4.24 -8.03 0.07
CA PRO A 57 -2.94 -7.47 0.42
C PRO A 57 -2.40 -6.60 -0.71
N ARG A 58 -1.90 -5.42 -0.35
CA ARG A 58 -1.33 -4.50 -1.32
C ARG A 58 -0.05 -5.10 -1.93
N PRO A 59 0.15 -4.98 -3.26
CA PRO A 59 1.38 -5.45 -3.89
C PRO A 59 2.61 -4.72 -3.33
N GLU A 60 3.62 -5.48 -2.94
CA GLU A 60 4.85 -4.95 -2.38
C GLU A 60 5.97 -4.92 -3.43
N VAL A 61 6.96 -4.08 -3.22
CA VAL A 61 8.16 -3.98 -4.07
C VAL A 61 9.04 -5.22 -3.92
N ARG A 62 9.56 -5.74 -5.01
CA ARG A 62 10.37 -6.97 -5.05
C ARG A 62 11.49 -6.99 -4.01
N LYS A 63 12.20 -5.86 -3.84
CA LYS A 63 13.25 -5.70 -2.81
C LYS A 63 12.80 -6.18 -1.42
N TYR A 64 11.58 -5.83 -1.02
CA TYR A 64 11.04 -6.18 0.30
C TYR A 64 10.42 -7.58 0.33
N VAL A 65 9.79 -8.01 -0.77
CA VAL A 65 9.28 -9.38 -0.90
C VAL A 65 10.39 -10.42 -0.76
N ASP A 66 11.58 -10.12 -1.25
CA ASP A 66 12.73 -11.03 -1.15
C ASP A 66 13.20 -11.22 0.31
N LEU A 67 12.86 -10.31 1.21
CA LEU A 67 13.12 -10.40 2.65
C LEU A 67 12.06 -11.18 3.43
N TYR A 68 10.94 -11.57 2.81
CA TYR A 68 9.86 -12.27 3.48
C TYR A 68 10.30 -13.66 3.96
N THR A 69 9.94 -13.99 5.21
CA THR A 69 10.04 -15.36 5.72
C THR A 69 9.10 -16.30 4.96
N ALA A 70 9.28 -17.60 5.11
CA ALA A 70 8.40 -18.61 4.50
C ALA A 70 6.93 -18.42 4.94
N GLU A 71 6.68 -18.04 6.19
CA GLU A 71 5.35 -17.76 6.70
C GLU A 71 4.76 -16.47 6.09
N GLN A 72 5.55 -15.40 6.05
CA GLN A 72 5.13 -14.12 5.47
C GLN A 72 4.78 -14.24 3.99
N ARG A 73 5.44 -15.12 3.25
CA ARG A 73 5.15 -15.40 1.83
C ARG A 73 3.73 -15.91 1.58
N ARG A 74 3.04 -16.41 2.59
CA ARG A 74 1.63 -16.82 2.48
C ARG A 74 0.72 -15.67 2.03
N VAL A 75 1.08 -14.42 2.34
CA VAL A 75 0.33 -13.24 1.88
C VAL A 75 0.30 -13.13 0.36
N LEU A 76 1.27 -13.70 -0.33
CA LEU A 76 1.37 -13.70 -1.79
C LEU A 76 0.51 -14.79 -2.47
N ALA A 77 -0.09 -15.70 -1.70
CA ALA A 77 -0.92 -16.78 -2.23
C ALA A 77 -2.32 -16.31 -2.68
N VAL A 78 -2.70 -15.09 -2.32
CA VAL A 78 -3.98 -14.49 -2.68
C VAL A 78 -3.80 -13.35 -3.68
N ARG A 79 -4.89 -13.04 -4.39
CA ARG A 79 -4.89 -11.94 -5.35
C ARG A 79 -4.67 -10.60 -4.63
N PRO A 80 -3.76 -9.74 -5.11
CA PRO A 80 -3.52 -8.44 -4.50
C PRO A 80 -4.76 -7.54 -4.60
N GLY A 81 -4.93 -6.65 -3.61
CA GLY A 81 -6.04 -5.72 -3.54
C GLY A 81 -5.67 -4.25 -3.71
N ILE A 82 -6.69 -3.42 -3.95
CA ILE A 82 -6.57 -1.95 -3.91
C ILE A 82 -6.53 -1.49 -2.45
N THR A 83 -7.33 -2.11 -1.59
CA THR A 83 -7.38 -1.82 -0.15
C THR A 83 -7.26 -3.07 0.70
N ASP A 84 -6.78 -2.89 1.93
CA ASP A 84 -6.63 -3.91 2.94
C ASP A 84 -6.60 -3.28 4.35
N TYR A 85 -6.54 -4.09 5.40
CA TYR A 85 -6.39 -3.61 6.78
C TYR A 85 -5.12 -2.79 6.97
N ALA A 86 -4.01 -3.21 6.39
CA ALA A 86 -2.74 -2.51 6.49
C ALA A 86 -2.80 -1.12 5.85
N SER A 87 -3.40 -0.98 4.68
CA SER A 87 -3.59 0.32 4.00
C SER A 87 -4.45 1.29 4.81
N ILE A 88 -5.43 0.78 5.57
CA ILE A 88 -6.26 1.59 6.45
C ILE A 88 -5.48 2.02 7.69
N VAL A 89 -4.78 1.11 8.36
CA VAL A 89 -4.02 1.39 9.59
C VAL A 89 -2.83 2.31 9.28
N TYR A 90 -2.08 2.00 8.24
CA TYR A 90 -0.85 2.70 7.84
C TYR A 90 -1.09 3.75 6.75
N MET A 91 -2.25 4.41 6.71
CA MET A 91 -2.53 5.45 5.71
C MET A 91 -1.50 6.59 5.75
N ASP A 92 -0.99 6.93 6.93
CA ASP A 92 0.03 7.94 7.16
C ASP A 92 1.46 7.36 7.31
N GLU A 93 1.72 6.20 6.69
CA GLU A 93 3.03 5.51 6.72
C GLU A 93 4.19 6.44 6.41
N ASN A 94 4.04 7.30 5.41
CA ASN A 94 5.08 8.27 5.03
C ASN A 94 5.46 9.20 6.18
N ARG A 95 4.50 9.60 7.02
CA ARG A 95 4.73 10.45 8.17
C ARG A 95 5.47 9.70 9.27
N LEU A 96 5.09 8.44 9.52
CA LEU A 96 5.78 7.56 10.46
C LEU A 96 7.24 7.37 10.06
N LEU A 97 7.49 7.06 8.79
CA LEU A 97 8.83 6.90 8.24
C LEU A 97 9.64 8.21 8.27
N GLY A 98 8.97 9.36 8.14
CA GLY A 98 9.61 10.67 8.24
C GLY A 98 10.12 11.02 9.63
N GLN A 99 9.65 10.34 10.68
CA GLN A 99 10.10 10.51 12.06
C GLN A 99 11.24 9.56 12.43
N SER A 100 11.55 8.58 11.59
CA SER A 100 12.59 7.60 11.83
C SER A 100 13.96 8.11 11.40
N SER A 101 14.99 7.80 12.19
CA SER A 101 16.39 8.03 11.83
C SER A 101 16.88 7.13 10.69
N ASN A 102 16.24 5.96 10.51
CA ASN A 102 16.52 5.02 9.42
C ASN A 102 15.21 4.44 8.86
N PRO A 103 14.55 5.13 7.90
CA PRO A 103 13.26 4.73 7.35
C PRO A 103 13.23 3.32 6.75
N ASP A 104 14.29 2.91 6.03
CA ASP A 104 14.37 1.57 5.44
C ASP A 104 14.38 0.48 6.53
N LYS A 105 15.16 0.66 7.59
CA LYS A 105 15.21 -0.26 8.71
C LYS A 105 13.89 -0.35 9.44
N THR A 106 13.30 0.79 9.81
CA THR A 106 11.98 0.86 10.45
C THR A 106 10.90 0.20 9.59
N TYR A 107 10.96 0.40 8.27
CA TYR A 107 10.02 -0.26 7.37
C TYR A 107 10.15 -1.79 7.44
N VAL A 108 11.36 -2.32 7.32
CA VAL A 108 11.61 -3.77 7.25
C VAL A 108 11.38 -4.47 8.59
N GLU A 109 11.79 -3.85 9.71
CA GLU A 109 11.75 -4.49 11.03
C GLU A 109 10.40 -4.32 11.74
N ASP A 110 9.72 -3.18 11.54
CA ASP A 110 8.51 -2.84 12.30
C ASP A 110 7.25 -2.82 11.43
N ILE A 111 7.25 -2.02 10.34
CA ILE A 111 6.04 -1.74 9.57
C ILE A 111 5.65 -2.92 8.68
N MET A 112 6.58 -3.47 7.92
CA MET A 112 6.32 -4.56 6.98
C MET A 112 5.77 -5.82 7.67
N PRO A 113 6.35 -6.32 8.79
CA PRO A 113 5.80 -7.47 9.49
C PRO A 113 4.38 -7.21 10.03
N ALA A 114 4.14 -6.04 10.61
CA ALA A 114 2.83 -5.66 11.13
C ALA A 114 1.76 -5.54 10.02
N LYS A 115 2.13 -5.02 8.85
CA LYS A 115 1.25 -4.99 7.67
C LYS A 115 0.88 -6.39 7.20
N ILE A 116 1.86 -7.29 7.16
CA ILE A 116 1.63 -8.69 6.78
C ILE A 116 0.69 -9.37 7.78
N GLU A 117 0.90 -9.19 9.09
CA GLU A 117 0.03 -9.74 10.12
C GLU A 117 -1.42 -9.26 9.97
N LEU A 118 -1.63 -7.96 9.76
CA LEU A 118 -2.95 -7.39 9.51
C LEU A 118 -3.64 -8.01 8.29
N ASN A 119 -2.88 -8.22 7.22
CA ASN A 119 -3.40 -8.83 6.00
C ASN A 119 -3.71 -10.31 6.18
N MET A 120 -2.90 -11.03 6.96
CA MET A 120 -3.17 -12.44 7.28
C MET A 120 -4.47 -12.63 8.08
N ARG A 121 -4.90 -11.66 8.88
CA ARG A 121 -6.22 -11.72 9.57
C ARG A 121 -7.36 -11.82 8.55
N TYR A 122 -7.34 -10.99 7.51
CA TYR A 122 -8.34 -11.05 6.44
C TYR A 122 -8.21 -12.33 5.60
N ILE A 123 -6.98 -12.72 5.23
CA ILE A 123 -6.73 -13.90 4.40
C ILE A 123 -7.20 -15.18 5.07
N ASN A 124 -7.01 -15.31 6.39
CA ASN A 124 -7.42 -16.49 7.15
C ASN A 124 -8.95 -16.58 7.35
N HIS A 125 -9.66 -15.45 7.32
CA HIS A 125 -11.13 -15.39 7.52
C HIS A 125 -11.81 -14.44 6.53
N PRO A 126 -11.77 -14.74 5.22
CA PRO A 126 -12.33 -13.88 4.18
C PRO A 126 -13.86 -14.02 4.15
N THR A 127 -14.57 -13.09 4.78
CA THR A 127 -16.04 -13.02 4.72
C THR A 127 -16.50 -11.87 3.84
N LEU A 128 -17.70 -11.98 3.25
CA LEU A 128 -18.31 -10.88 2.51
C LEU A 128 -18.51 -9.64 3.39
N PHE A 129 -18.83 -9.84 4.67
CA PHE A 129 -18.96 -8.72 5.61
C PHE A 129 -17.65 -7.95 5.76
N GLU A 130 -16.52 -8.63 6.01
CA GLU A 130 -15.20 -8.00 6.11
C GLU A 130 -14.79 -7.34 4.80
N TYR A 131 -15.12 -7.96 3.65
CA TYR A 131 -14.85 -7.40 2.34
C TYR A 131 -15.51 -6.02 2.15
N PHE A 132 -16.81 -5.92 2.37
CA PHE A 132 -17.54 -4.65 2.24
C PHE A 132 -17.15 -3.65 3.34
N LYS A 133 -16.94 -4.10 4.56
CA LYS A 133 -16.46 -3.27 5.67
C LYS A 133 -15.15 -2.56 5.32
N LEU A 134 -14.17 -3.26 4.75
CA LEU A 134 -12.89 -2.67 4.36
C LEU A 134 -13.05 -1.63 3.25
N ILE A 135 -13.93 -1.86 2.28
CA ILE A 135 -14.26 -0.87 1.23
C ILE A 135 -14.84 0.40 1.88
N PHE A 136 -15.85 0.27 2.72
CA PHE A 136 -16.49 1.41 3.40
C PHE A 136 -15.52 2.19 4.28
N LEU A 137 -14.71 1.48 5.08
CA LEU A 137 -13.70 2.11 5.93
C LEU A 137 -12.67 2.88 5.11
N THR A 138 -12.27 2.36 3.96
CA THR A 138 -11.32 3.03 3.07
C THR A 138 -11.93 4.32 2.51
N ILE A 139 -13.15 4.25 1.98
CA ILE A 139 -13.85 5.43 1.44
C ILE A 139 -14.00 6.50 2.52
N PHE A 140 -14.48 6.10 3.71
CA PHE A 140 -14.67 7.01 4.83
C PHE A 140 -13.35 7.68 5.27
N LYS A 141 -12.25 6.92 5.28
CA LYS A 141 -10.95 7.44 5.70
C LYS A 141 -10.31 8.37 4.65
N ILE A 142 -10.57 8.15 3.36
CA ILE A 142 -10.11 9.04 2.28
C ILE A 142 -10.91 10.35 2.26
N ALA A 143 -12.21 10.28 2.58
CA ALA A 143 -13.10 11.44 2.57
C ALA A 143 -12.91 12.40 3.77
N ARG A 144 -12.19 11.98 4.81
CA ARG A 144 -11.91 12.74 6.03
C ARG A 144 -10.58 13.51 5.95
#